data_57c16d32c4cff4cfbdd1a92ad8d7122d
#
_entry.id   57c16d32c4cff4cfbdd1a92ad8d7122d
#
_cell.length_a   1.000
_cell.length_b   1.000
_cell.length_c   1.000
_cell.angle_alpha   90.00
_cell.angle_beta   90.00
_cell.angle_gamma   90.00
#
_symmetry.space_group_name_H-M   'P 1'
#
loop_
_entity.id
_entity.type
_entity.pdbx_description
1 polymer ?
#
loop_
_entity_poly.entity_id
_entity_poly.type
_entity_poly.pdbx_seq_one_letter_code
_entity_poly.pdbx_strand_id
1 'polypeptide(L)'
;RIRDRYDASVPTVVGEVRRERPVFVDDARFLREITDRPIKWALPGPMTMVDTLYDAHYKSREKLAWEFATILNEEARALEDAGVDVIQFDEPSFNVFFDEVKDWGVAALERAAEGLRAQTAVHICYGYGITANNEWKASLGSQWRQYEESFPLLQRSSIDIVSLECQHSHVPMELIELVRGKKVMLGAIDVASEVVETPEEVADTLRRALAFVDADKLIPSTNCGMAPFP
;
A
#
# COMPACT_ATOMS: atom_id res chain seq x y z
N ARG A 1 10.16 14.07 10.70
CA ARG A 1 8.69 14.18 10.62
C ARG A 1 8.18 13.14 9.64
N ILE A 2 7.10 12.41 9.97
CA ILE A 2 6.53 11.35 9.14
C ILE A 2 5.31 11.89 8.41
N ARG A 3 5.26 11.71 7.06
CA ARG A 3 4.17 12.12 6.15
C ARG A 3 3.71 13.57 6.37
N ASP A 4 4.62 14.43 6.77
CA ASP A 4 4.35 15.81 7.18
C ASP A 4 3.26 16.01 8.25
N ARG A 5 2.88 14.94 8.97
CA ARG A 5 1.78 14.95 9.94
C ARG A 5 2.24 14.97 11.38
N TYR A 6 3.28 14.18 11.74
CA TYR A 6 3.73 14.06 13.12
C TYR A 6 5.21 13.79 13.23
N ASP A 7 5.81 14.14 14.37
CA ASP A 7 7.19 13.86 14.69
C ASP A 7 7.30 12.54 15.45
N ALA A 8 8.28 11.72 15.10
CA ALA A 8 8.57 10.46 15.76
C ALA A 8 10.08 10.23 15.80
N SER A 9 10.54 9.47 16.79
CA SER A 9 11.88 8.91 16.78
C SER A 9 11.96 7.82 15.72
N VAL A 10 12.91 7.93 14.80
CA VAL A 10 13.07 7.02 13.67
C VAL A 10 14.51 6.50 13.60
N PRO A 11 14.74 5.32 13.02
CA PRO A 11 16.08 4.83 12.72
C PRO A 11 16.84 5.81 11.81
N THR A 12 18.15 5.89 11.99
CA THR A 12 19.02 6.73 11.17
C THR A 12 19.88 5.87 10.26
N VAL A 13 19.84 6.17 8.97
CA VAL A 13 20.73 5.55 7.96
C VAL A 13 22.08 6.27 7.99
N VAL A 14 23.12 5.59 8.48
CA VAL A 14 24.47 6.12 8.65
C VAL A 14 25.50 5.52 7.69
N GLY A 15 25.09 4.60 6.82
CA GLY A 15 25.93 3.91 5.84
C GLY A 15 25.09 3.29 4.74
N GLU A 16 25.73 2.57 3.83
CA GLU A 16 25.04 1.83 2.77
C GLU A 16 24.06 0.81 3.35
N VAL A 17 22.84 0.83 2.83
CA VAL A 17 21.80 -0.16 3.20
C VAL A 17 21.91 -1.38 2.31
N ARG A 18 21.72 -2.57 2.88
CA ARG A 18 21.73 -3.84 2.15
C ARG A 18 20.88 -4.88 2.86
N ARG A 19 20.38 -5.84 2.13
CA ARG A 19 19.73 -7.02 2.69
C ARG A 19 20.79 -8.03 3.13
N GLU A 20 20.91 -8.26 4.43
CA GLU A 20 21.88 -9.24 4.95
C GLU A 20 21.35 -10.66 4.94
N ARG A 21 20.03 -10.84 5.10
CA ARG A 21 19.33 -12.12 5.13
C ARG A 21 17.85 -11.95 4.80
N PRO A 22 17.14 -13.04 4.42
CA PRO A 22 15.68 -13.03 4.35
C PRO A 22 15.07 -12.61 5.69
N VAL A 23 13.98 -11.83 5.63
CA VAL A 23 13.30 -11.32 6.84
C VAL A 23 12.08 -12.16 7.16
N PHE A 24 11.21 -12.41 6.17
CA PHE A 24 9.89 -13.02 6.37
C PHE A 24 9.73 -14.39 5.69
N VAL A 25 10.77 -14.92 5.07
CA VAL A 25 10.69 -16.15 4.25
C VAL A 25 10.30 -17.37 5.08
N ASP A 26 10.79 -17.48 6.31
CA ASP A 26 10.45 -18.62 7.18
C ASP A 26 8.99 -18.55 7.65
N ASP A 27 8.47 -17.36 7.92
CA ASP A 27 7.05 -17.17 8.24
C ASP A 27 6.15 -17.49 7.03
N ALA A 28 6.57 -17.12 5.83
CA ALA A 28 5.86 -17.44 4.59
C ALA A 28 5.83 -18.95 4.32
N ARG A 29 6.94 -19.66 4.54
CA ARG A 29 7.02 -21.13 4.44
C ARG A 29 6.09 -21.79 5.45
N PHE A 30 6.16 -21.36 6.70
CA PHE A 30 5.26 -21.87 7.74
C PHE A 30 3.79 -21.66 7.37
N LEU A 31 3.43 -20.48 6.87
CA LEU A 31 2.06 -20.22 6.44
C LEU A 31 1.66 -21.13 5.26
N ARG A 32 2.56 -21.37 4.31
CA ARG A 32 2.31 -22.27 3.17
C ARG A 32 2.10 -23.74 3.60
N GLU A 33 2.74 -24.20 4.68
CA GLU A 33 2.55 -25.55 5.23
C GLU A 33 1.15 -25.77 5.81
N ILE A 34 0.48 -24.70 6.30
CA ILE A 34 -0.81 -24.80 6.99
C ILE A 34 -2.01 -24.37 6.13
N THR A 35 -1.81 -23.94 4.88
CA THR A 35 -2.91 -23.54 3.99
C THR A 35 -2.61 -23.79 2.53
N ASP A 36 -3.62 -24.25 1.78
CA ASP A 36 -3.64 -24.31 0.31
C ASP A 36 -4.26 -23.06 -0.34
N ARG A 37 -4.70 -22.10 0.47
CA ARG A 37 -5.29 -20.84 -0.03
C ARG A 37 -4.21 -19.91 -0.58
N PRO A 38 -4.54 -19.03 -1.54
CA PRO A 38 -3.61 -17.98 -1.97
C PRO A 38 -3.12 -17.14 -0.79
N ILE A 39 -1.82 -16.92 -0.72
CA ILE A 39 -1.16 -16.11 0.30
C ILE A 39 -0.82 -14.74 -0.29
N LYS A 40 -1.27 -13.69 0.39
CA LYS A 40 -0.85 -12.31 0.14
C LYS A 40 0.10 -11.87 1.26
N TRP A 41 1.27 -11.36 0.87
CA TRP A 41 2.26 -10.80 1.80
C TRP A 41 2.44 -9.31 1.59
N ALA A 42 2.37 -8.53 2.66
CA ALA A 42 2.59 -7.09 2.61
C ALA A 42 4.01 -6.72 3.05
N LEU A 43 4.66 -5.90 2.24
CA LEU A 43 5.94 -5.26 2.51
C LEU A 43 5.73 -3.74 2.51
N PRO A 44 6.51 -2.95 3.27
CA PRO A 44 6.52 -1.51 3.06
C PRO A 44 7.03 -1.19 1.65
N GLY A 45 6.48 -0.18 1.01
CA GLY A 45 7.00 0.28 -0.27
C GLY A 45 8.26 1.14 -0.11
N PRO A 46 9.05 1.33 -1.19
CA PRO A 46 10.33 2.06 -1.14
C PRO A 46 10.19 3.48 -0.61
N MET A 47 9.17 4.21 -1.04
CA MET A 47 8.94 5.59 -0.63
C MET A 47 8.51 5.67 0.83
N THR A 48 7.68 4.73 1.29
CA THR A 48 7.28 4.61 2.69
C THR A 48 8.47 4.26 3.59
N MET A 49 9.39 3.41 3.14
CA MET A 49 10.64 3.16 3.87
C MET A 49 11.42 4.46 4.11
N VAL A 50 11.64 5.23 3.06
CA VAL A 50 12.37 6.52 3.15
C VAL A 50 11.66 7.51 4.06
N ASP A 51 10.33 7.57 4.04
CA ASP A 51 9.55 8.49 4.86
C ASP A 51 9.61 8.16 6.37
N THR A 52 9.90 6.89 6.70
CA THR A 52 9.97 6.41 8.09
C THR A 52 11.38 6.34 8.67
N LEU A 53 12.38 6.91 7.98
CA LEU A 53 13.79 6.90 8.35
C LEU A 53 14.38 8.32 8.32
N TYR A 54 15.52 8.51 8.99
CA TYR A 54 16.36 9.69 8.82
C TYR A 54 17.62 9.32 8.02
N ASP A 55 17.79 9.95 6.86
CA ASP A 55 18.94 9.70 5.98
C ASP A 55 20.10 10.66 6.30
N ALA A 56 21.12 10.16 7.00
CA ALA A 56 22.35 10.88 7.27
C ALA A 56 23.47 10.54 6.26
N HIS A 57 23.29 9.48 5.44
CA HIS A 57 24.32 8.95 4.55
C HIS A 57 24.12 9.39 3.10
N TYR A 58 23.01 9.02 2.46
CA TYR A 58 22.75 9.32 1.03
C TYR A 58 22.38 10.77 0.81
N LYS A 59 21.72 11.39 1.78
CA LYS A 59 21.22 12.78 1.74
C LYS A 59 20.34 13.03 0.51
N SER A 60 19.61 12.01 0.08
CA SER A 60 18.71 12.03 -1.06
C SER A 60 17.64 10.96 -0.87
N ARG A 61 16.40 11.39 -0.71
CA ARG A 61 15.24 10.49 -0.57
C ARG A 61 15.13 9.55 -1.77
N GLU A 62 15.31 10.08 -2.99
CA GLU A 62 15.30 9.29 -4.20
C GLU A 62 16.37 8.19 -4.21
N LYS A 63 17.64 8.53 -3.95
CA LYS A 63 18.73 7.53 -3.92
C LYS A 63 18.45 6.44 -2.90
N LEU A 64 18.05 6.82 -1.70
CA LEU A 64 17.72 5.86 -0.65
C LEU A 64 16.51 4.98 -1.03
N ALA A 65 15.53 5.54 -1.74
CA ALA A 65 14.37 4.77 -2.24
C ALA A 65 14.78 3.71 -3.27
N TRP A 66 15.72 4.01 -4.16
CA TRP A 66 16.25 3.04 -5.13
C TRP A 66 17.02 1.89 -4.47
N GLU A 67 17.76 2.16 -3.39
CA GLU A 67 18.39 1.11 -2.58
C GLU A 67 17.33 0.22 -1.92
N PHE A 68 16.32 0.82 -1.29
CA PHE A 68 15.22 0.05 -0.71
C PHE A 68 14.42 -0.71 -1.77
N ALA A 69 14.20 -0.15 -2.96
CA ALA A 69 13.54 -0.85 -4.04
C ALA A 69 14.28 -2.15 -4.42
N THR A 70 15.62 -2.09 -4.45
CA THR A 70 16.45 -3.29 -4.71
C THR A 70 16.33 -4.31 -3.57
N ILE A 71 16.45 -3.88 -2.33
CA ILE A 71 16.32 -4.74 -1.14
C ILE A 71 14.94 -5.39 -1.06
N LEU A 72 13.89 -4.61 -1.32
CA LEU A 72 12.51 -5.12 -1.31
C LEU A 72 12.23 -6.08 -2.46
N ASN A 73 12.84 -5.87 -3.63
CA ASN A 73 12.76 -6.83 -4.73
C ASN A 73 13.41 -8.17 -4.36
N GLU A 74 14.58 -8.15 -3.71
CA GLU A 74 15.24 -9.37 -3.23
C GLU A 74 14.37 -10.14 -2.22
N GLU A 75 13.72 -9.42 -1.27
CA GLU A 75 12.82 -10.02 -0.31
C GLU A 75 11.55 -10.56 -0.98
N ALA A 76 10.95 -9.79 -1.89
CA ALA A 76 9.75 -10.16 -2.63
C ALA A 76 9.97 -11.45 -3.46
N ARG A 77 11.13 -11.57 -4.14
CA ARG A 77 11.51 -12.79 -4.87
C ARG A 77 11.66 -14.01 -3.94
N ALA A 78 12.28 -13.80 -2.79
CA ALA A 78 12.44 -14.87 -1.81
C ALA A 78 11.10 -15.30 -1.19
N LEU A 79 10.16 -14.40 -1.01
CA LEU A 79 8.78 -14.68 -0.59
C LEU A 79 7.99 -15.42 -1.67
N GLU A 80 8.11 -15.01 -2.94
CA GLU A 80 7.53 -15.71 -4.08
C GLU A 80 8.04 -17.16 -4.16
N ASP A 81 9.35 -17.38 -4.01
CA ASP A 81 9.95 -18.71 -4.00
C ASP A 81 9.51 -19.54 -2.77
N ALA A 82 9.11 -18.90 -1.68
CA ALA A 82 8.49 -19.53 -0.51
C ALA A 82 7.00 -19.87 -0.69
N GLY A 83 6.40 -19.51 -1.84
CA GLY A 83 5.02 -19.84 -2.18
C GLY A 83 4.00 -18.73 -1.91
N VAL A 84 4.43 -17.49 -1.84
CA VAL A 84 3.52 -16.33 -1.77
C VAL A 84 2.95 -16.04 -3.16
N ASP A 85 1.63 -15.89 -3.25
CA ASP A 85 0.91 -15.71 -4.52
C ASP A 85 0.72 -14.24 -4.90
N VAL A 86 0.68 -13.34 -3.91
CA VAL A 86 0.51 -11.90 -4.10
C VAL A 86 1.49 -11.14 -3.22
N ILE A 87 2.31 -10.30 -3.81
CA ILE A 87 3.21 -9.38 -3.09
C ILE A 87 2.58 -7.98 -3.10
N GLN A 88 2.26 -7.47 -1.93
CA GLN A 88 1.72 -6.13 -1.74
C GLN A 88 2.81 -5.18 -1.22
N PHE A 89 2.91 -4.01 -1.81
CA PHE A 89 3.75 -2.91 -1.31
C PHE A 89 2.86 -1.82 -0.70
N ASP A 90 3.11 -1.46 0.56
CA ASP A 90 2.35 -0.43 1.27
C ASP A 90 3.00 0.93 1.06
N GLU A 91 2.30 1.81 0.33
CA GLU A 91 2.77 3.15 -0.03
C GLU A 91 1.82 4.27 0.43
N PRO A 92 1.49 4.37 1.74
CA PRO A 92 0.67 5.47 2.24
C PRO A 92 1.30 6.86 2.03
N SER A 93 2.59 6.95 1.79
CA SER A 93 3.29 8.20 1.43
C SER A 93 2.86 8.75 0.07
N PHE A 94 2.25 7.93 -0.80
CA PHE A 94 1.72 8.35 -2.11
C PHE A 94 0.54 9.33 -2.00
N ASN A 95 -0.12 9.40 -0.86
CA ASN A 95 -1.18 10.38 -0.58
C ASN A 95 -0.68 11.72 -0.04
N VAL A 96 0.65 11.93 0.01
CA VAL A 96 1.24 13.13 0.62
C VAL A 96 2.27 13.79 -0.30
N PHE A 97 3.19 13.03 -0.87
CA PHE A 97 4.36 13.55 -1.60
C PHE A 97 4.19 13.40 -3.12
N PHE A 98 3.18 14.06 -3.70
CA PHE A 98 2.74 13.87 -5.09
C PHE A 98 3.84 14.13 -6.13
N ASP A 99 4.68 15.14 -5.95
CA ASP A 99 5.79 15.43 -6.86
C ASP A 99 6.80 14.26 -6.84
N GLU A 100 7.19 13.78 -5.66
CA GLU A 100 8.09 12.62 -5.54
C GLU A 100 7.46 11.35 -6.13
N VAL A 101 6.16 11.13 -5.94
CA VAL A 101 5.42 9.98 -6.53
C VAL A 101 5.55 10.01 -8.05
N LYS A 102 5.35 11.19 -8.65
CA LYS A 102 5.43 11.41 -10.10
C LYS A 102 6.85 11.28 -10.63
N ASP A 103 7.83 11.86 -9.93
CA ASP A 103 9.19 11.98 -10.42
C ASP A 103 9.96 10.66 -10.30
N TRP A 104 9.79 9.91 -9.19
CA TRP A 104 10.53 8.67 -8.93
C TRP A 104 9.77 7.59 -8.13
N GLY A 105 8.74 7.94 -7.36
CA GLY A 105 8.07 7.02 -6.44
C GLY A 105 7.46 5.81 -7.12
N VAL A 106 6.72 6.00 -8.24
CA VAL A 106 6.15 4.89 -9.01
C VAL A 106 7.25 4.05 -9.67
N ALA A 107 8.32 4.67 -10.18
CA ALA A 107 9.42 3.95 -10.79
C ALA A 107 10.20 3.10 -9.75
N ALA A 108 10.39 3.61 -8.52
CA ALA A 108 10.97 2.84 -7.43
C ALA A 108 10.07 1.65 -7.00
N LEU A 109 8.74 1.85 -6.99
CA LEU A 109 7.77 0.78 -6.74
C LEU A 109 7.85 -0.31 -7.83
N GLU A 110 7.91 0.08 -9.10
CA GLU A 110 8.08 -0.87 -10.22
C GLU A 110 9.40 -1.62 -10.14
N ARG A 111 10.49 -0.96 -9.69
CA ARG A 111 11.77 -1.62 -9.43
C ARG A 111 11.67 -2.66 -8.32
N ALA A 112 10.91 -2.38 -7.24
CA ALA A 112 10.67 -3.35 -6.17
C ALA A 112 9.86 -4.56 -6.66
N ALA A 113 8.98 -4.37 -7.64
CA ALA A 113 8.15 -5.41 -8.24
C ALA A 113 8.80 -6.12 -9.45
N GLU A 114 9.98 -5.66 -9.91
CA GLU A 114 10.58 -6.12 -11.16
C GLU A 114 10.83 -7.62 -11.22
N GLY A 115 10.29 -8.26 -12.27
CA GLY A 115 10.51 -9.67 -12.58
C GLY A 115 9.86 -10.65 -11.59
N LEU A 116 8.93 -10.22 -10.76
CA LEU A 116 8.08 -11.10 -9.98
C LEU A 116 7.09 -11.84 -10.90
N ARG A 117 6.82 -13.10 -10.59
CA ARG A 117 5.79 -13.94 -11.22
C ARG A 117 4.48 -13.88 -10.44
N ALA A 118 4.58 -13.65 -9.12
CA ALA A 118 3.46 -13.41 -8.24
C ALA A 118 2.71 -12.14 -8.67
N GLN A 119 1.42 -12.07 -8.41
CA GLN A 119 0.67 -10.83 -8.62
C GLN A 119 1.20 -9.74 -7.70
N THR A 120 1.31 -8.53 -8.24
CA THR A 120 1.79 -7.37 -7.50
C THR A 120 0.62 -6.48 -7.08
N ALA A 121 0.66 -5.99 -5.87
CA ALA A 121 -0.34 -5.05 -5.35
C ALA A 121 0.32 -3.82 -4.74
N VAL A 122 -0.32 -2.67 -4.86
CA VAL A 122 0.03 -1.47 -4.09
C VAL A 122 -1.12 -1.08 -3.19
N HIS A 123 -0.82 -0.84 -1.91
CA HIS A 123 -1.78 -0.35 -0.94
C HIS A 123 -1.49 1.10 -0.60
N ILE A 124 -2.50 1.94 -0.77
CA ILE A 124 -2.44 3.37 -0.45
C ILE A 124 -3.65 3.69 0.43
N CYS A 125 -3.41 4.02 1.68
CA CYS A 125 -4.46 4.39 2.63
C CYS A 125 -4.27 5.81 3.16
N TYR A 126 -5.29 6.28 3.88
CA TYR A 126 -5.24 7.57 4.59
C TYR A 126 -4.72 7.41 6.03
N GLY A 127 -4.29 6.20 6.40
CA GLY A 127 -3.70 5.87 7.70
C GLY A 127 -4.75 5.53 8.76
N TYR A 128 -4.25 4.99 9.87
CA TYR A 128 -5.07 4.60 11.03
C TYR A 128 -5.66 5.80 11.78
N GLY A 129 -6.56 5.54 12.74
CA GLY A 129 -7.26 6.52 13.56
C GLY A 129 -6.41 7.22 14.64
N ILE A 130 -5.10 7.41 14.45
CA ILE A 130 -4.28 8.24 15.34
C ILE A 130 -4.63 9.73 15.17
N THR A 131 -4.50 10.51 16.24
CA THR A 131 -4.89 11.93 16.30
C THR A 131 -4.38 12.74 15.11
N ALA A 132 -3.09 12.66 14.78
CA ALA A 132 -2.49 13.41 13.69
C ALA A 132 -3.05 13.04 12.30
N ASN A 133 -3.42 11.77 12.08
CA ASN A 133 -4.08 11.36 10.84
C ASN A 133 -5.52 11.87 10.79
N ASN A 134 -6.25 11.86 11.91
CA ASN A 134 -7.62 12.36 11.98
C ASN A 134 -7.67 13.87 11.75
N GLU A 135 -6.73 14.62 12.32
CA GLU A 135 -6.59 16.07 12.07
C GLU A 135 -6.30 16.35 10.59
N TRP A 136 -5.40 15.59 9.98
CA TRP A 136 -5.13 15.71 8.56
C TRP A 136 -6.35 15.35 7.70
N LYS A 137 -7.01 14.21 7.96
CA LYS A 137 -8.26 13.81 7.28
C LYS A 137 -9.33 14.90 7.37
N ALA A 138 -9.50 15.50 8.54
CA ALA A 138 -10.46 16.61 8.73
C ALA A 138 -10.12 17.84 7.88
N SER A 139 -8.84 18.05 7.52
CA SER A 139 -8.42 19.16 6.66
C SER A 139 -8.68 18.93 5.16
N LEU A 140 -8.98 17.69 4.75
CA LEU A 140 -9.16 17.32 3.33
C LEU A 140 -10.52 17.72 2.76
N GLY A 141 -11.45 18.22 3.59
CA GLY A 141 -12.78 18.61 3.18
C GLY A 141 -13.76 17.45 3.05
N SER A 142 -14.85 17.66 2.29
CA SER A 142 -15.96 16.72 2.16
C SER A 142 -15.70 15.55 1.19
N GLN A 143 -14.66 15.62 0.38
CA GLN A 143 -14.23 14.57 -0.54
C GLN A 143 -12.71 14.44 -0.50
N TRP A 144 -12.21 13.22 -0.32
CA TRP A 144 -10.78 12.93 -0.32
C TRP A 144 -10.35 12.46 -1.70
N ARG A 145 -9.72 13.33 -2.45
CA ARG A 145 -9.40 13.11 -3.87
C ARG A 145 -7.89 12.91 -4.14
N GLN A 146 -7.09 12.61 -3.12
CA GLN A 146 -5.64 12.45 -3.24
C GLN A 146 -5.25 11.35 -4.25
N TYR A 147 -6.10 10.35 -4.46
CA TYR A 147 -5.89 9.30 -5.46
C TYR A 147 -5.87 9.84 -6.91
N GLU A 148 -6.42 11.04 -7.17
CA GLU A 148 -6.34 11.66 -8.50
C GLU A 148 -4.90 11.95 -8.93
N GLU A 149 -4.00 12.16 -7.98
CA GLU A 149 -2.58 12.42 -8.25
C GLU A 149 -1.80 11.13 -8.54
N SER A 150 -2.08 10.05 -7.81
CA SER A 150 -1.31 8.80 -7.88
C SER A 150 -1.91 7.74 -8.83
N PHE A 151 -3.24 7.60 -8.90
CA PHE A 151 -3.90 6.54 -9.65
C PHE A 151 -3.65 6.58 -11.16
N PRO A 152 -3.63 7.73 -11.86
CA PRO A 152 -3.27 7.76 -13.28
C PRO A 152 -1.85 7.28 -13.57
N LEU A 153 -0.93 7.43 -12.61
CA LEU A 153 0.44 6.91 -12.72
C LEU A 153 0.46 5.40 -12.52
N LEU A 154 -0.24 4.92 -11.49
CA LEU A 154 -0.38 3.49 -11.19
C LEU A 154 -1.14 2.74 -12.29
N GLN A 155 -2.11 3.35 -12.93
CA GLN A 155 -2.82 2.77 -14.07
C GLN A 155 -1.86 2.38 -15.20
N ARG A 156 -0.81 3.17 -15.43
CA ARG A 156 0.21 2.92 -16.46
C ARG A 156 1.37 2.04 -15.99
N SER A 157 1.49 1.81 -14.68
CA SER A 157 2.56 1.01 -14.08
C SER A 157 2.39 -0.50 -14.35
N SER A 158 3.43 -1.28 -14.04
CA SER A 158 3.41 -2.75 -14.10
C SER A 158 2.65 -3.41 -12.93
N ILE A 159 2.20 -2.66 -11.93
CA ILE A 159 1.48 -3.19 -10.77
C ILE A 159 0.11 -3.71 -11.18
N ASP A 160 -0.27 -4.92 -10.75
CA ASP A 160 -1.51 -5.59 -11.15
C ASP A 160 -2.74 -5.12 -10.38
N ILE A 161 -2.60 -4.85 -9.08
CA ILE A 161 -3.69 -4.59 -8.14
C ILE A 161 -3.46 -3.26 -7.44
N VAL A 162 -4.47 -2.39 -7.43
CA VAL A 162 -4.45 -1.12 -6.69
C VAL A 162 -5.50 -1.15 -5.59
N SER A 163 -5.12 -0.83 -4.36
CA SER A 163 -6.07 -0.75 -3.26
C SER A 163 -6.64 0.65 -3.09
N LEU A 164 -7.84 0.72 -2.56
CA LEU A 164 -8.61 1.94 -2.39
C LEU A 164 -9.40 1.86 -1.08
N GLU A 165 -9.28 2.84 -0.23
CA GLU A 165 -10.06 3.00 0.99
C GLU A 165 -11.44 3.59 0.66
N CYS A 166 -12.53 2.91 1.04
CA CYS A 166 -13.89 3.34 0.70
C CYS A 166 -14.88 3.32 1.86
N GLN A 167 -14.78 2.35 2.78
CA GLN A 167 -15.77 2.22 3.85
C GLN A 167 -15.63 3.34 4.86
N HIS A 168 -16.74 4.03 5.16
CA HIS A 168 -16.80 5.18 6.08
C HIS A 168 -15.75 6.28 5.78
N SER A 169 -15.23 6.33 4.56
CA SER A 169 -14.32 7.36 4.10
C SER A 169 -15.02 8.37 3.19
N HIS A 170 -14.40 9.52 2.99
CA HIS A 170 -14.90 10.53 2.05
C HIS A 170 -14.29 10.36 0.64
N VAL A 171 -13.75 9.18 0.33
CA VAL A 171 -13.20 8.86 -0.99
C VAL A 171 -14.34 8.62 -1.98
N PRO A 172 -14.43 9.38 -3.06
CA PRO A 172 -15.43 9.16 -4.10
C PRO A 172 -15.19 7.83 -4.82
N MET A 173 -16.24 7.01 -4.95
CA MET A 173 -16.15 5.67 -5.56
C MET A 173 -15.75 5.72 -7.04
N GLU A 174 -16.11 6.79 -7.76
CA GLU A 174 -15.74 6.99 -9.17
C GLU A 174 -14.23 7.08 -9.41
N LEU A 175 -13.40 7.31 -8.37
CA LEU A 175 -11.94 7.31 -8.51
C LEU A 175 -11.38 5.93 -8.94
N ILE A 176 -12.16 4.86 -8.81
CA ILE A 176 -11.84 3.54 -9.38
C ILE A 176 -11.60 3.63 -10.90
N GLU A 177 -12.29 4.52 -11.60
CA GLU A 177 -12.11 4.67 -13.06
C GLU A 177 -10.70 5.12 -13.45
N LEU A 178 -9.96 5.77 -12.55
CA LEU A 178 -8.59 6.22 -12.80
C LEU A 178 -7.58 5.06 -12.89
N VAL A 179 -7.95 3.86 -12.41
CA VAL A 179 -7.14 2.64 -12.50
C VAL A 179 -7.77 1.58 -13.40
N ARG A 180 -8.57 2.01 -14.38
CA ARG A 180 -9.27 1.13 -15.32
C ARG A 180 -8.31 0.12 -15.97
N GLY A 181 -8.69 -1.15 -15.93
CA GLY A 181 -7.88 -2.26 -16.44
C GLY A 181 -7.11 -3.02 -15.35
N LYS A 182 -6.84 -2.40 -14.22
CA LYS A 182 -6.24 -3.04 -13.04
C LYS A 182 -7.29 -3.83 -12.25
N LYS A 183 -6.85 -4.76 -11.42
CA LYS A 183 -7.67 -5.27 -10.32
C LYS A 183 -7.75 -4.22 -9.21
N VAL A 184 -8.90 -4.13 -8.56
CA VAL A 184 -9.15 -3.15 -7.50
C VAL A 184 -9.40 -3.89 -6.19
N MET A 185 -8.55 -3.66 -5.21
CA MET A 185 -8.75 -4.14 -3.84
C MET A 185 -9.50 -3.05 -3.07
N LEU A 186 -10.82 -3.29 -2.89
CA LEU A 186 -11.74 -2.31 -2.33
C LEU A 186 -11.87 -2.48 -0.82
N GLY A 187 -11.55 -1.45 -0.06
CA GLY A 187 -11.78 -1.40 1.37
C GLY A 187 -13.28 -1.29 1.69
N ALA A 188 -13.88 -2.39 2.12
CA ALA A 188 -15.29 -2.50 2.49
C ALA A 188 -15.49 -2.67 4.00
N ILE A 189 -14.41 -2.63 4.79
CA ILE A 189 -14.41 -2.67 6.26
C ILE A 189 -13.52 -1.54 6.75
N ASP A 190 -14.07 -0.72 7.67
CA ASP A 190 -13.36 0.39 8.28
C ASP A 190 -12.47 -0.10 9.43
N VAL A 191 -11.18 0.16 9.32
CA VAL A 191 -10.18 -0.18 10.36
C VAL A 191 -9.88 0.97 11.32
N ALA A 192 -10.58 2.08 11.19
CA ALA A 192 -10.48 3.23 12.11
C ALA A 192 -11.62 3.28 13.13
N SER A 193 -12.57 2.33 13.07
CA SER A 193 -13.74 2.24 13.92
C SER A 193 -13.83 0.87 14.60
N GLU A 194 -14.34 0.83 15.83
CA GLU A 194 -14.68 -0.42 16.54
C GLU A 194 -16.09 -0.94 16.18
N VAL A 195 -16.82 -0.20 15.36
CA VAL A 195 -18.14 -0.62 14.88
C VAL A 195 -17.97 -1.70 13.82
N VAL A 196 -18.60 -2.85 14.02
CA VAL A 196 -18.57 -3.96 13.06
C VAL A 196 -19.66 -3.71 12.01
N GLU A 197 -19.27 -3.66 10.75
CA GLU A 197 -20.18 -3.50 9.62
C GLU A 197 -21.11 -4.71 9.50
N THR A 198 -22.35 -4.45 9.14
CA THR A 198 -23.30 -5.50 8.79
C THR A 198 -22.96 -6.11 7.41
N PRO A 199 -23.35 -7.38 7.15
CA PRO A 199 -23.20 -7.97 5.82
C PRO A 199 -23.83 -7.12 4.70
N GLU A 200 -24.94 -6.44 5.01
CA GLU A 200 -25.67 -5.58 4.07
C GLU A 200 -24.87 -4.33 3.72
N GLU A 201 -24.20 -3.68 4.68
CA GLU A 201 -23.33 -2.52 4.45
C GLU A 201 -22.14 -2.89 3.58
N VAL A 202 -21.46 -4.01 3.89
CA VAL A 202 -20.36 -4.53 3.08
C VAL A 202 -20.84 -4.84 1.66
N ALA A 203 -21.96 -5.54 1.51
CA ALA A 203 -22.52 -5.88 0.20
C ALA A 203 -22.92 -4.62 -0.60
N ASP A 204 -23.43 -3.59 0.06
CA ASP A 204 -23.80 -2.33 -0.61
C ASP A 204 -22.57 -1.58 -1.11
N THR A 205 -21.52 -1.50 -0.30
CA THR A 205 -20.24 -0.92 -0.72
C THR A 205 -19.67 -1.63 -1.94
N LEU A 206 -19.71 -2.97 -1.98
CA LEU A 206 -19.25 -3.74 -3.13
C LEU A 206 -20.15 -3.53 -4.36
N ARG A 207 -21.49 -3.50 -4.21
CA ARG A 207 -22.42 -3.23 -5.34
C ARG A 207 -22.18 -1.86 -5.97
N ARG A 208 -21.91 -0.84 -5.15
CA ARG A 208 -21.61 0.50 -5.65
C ARG A 208 -20.32 0.51 -6.48
N ALA A 209 -19.30 -0.25 -6.06
CA ALA A 209 -18.06 -0.36 -6.80
C ALA A 209 -18.22 -1.02 -8.17
N LEU A 210 -19.16 -1.96 -8.32
CA LEU A 210 -19.44 -2.64 -9.60
C LEU A 210 -19.96 -1.70 -10.70
N ALA A 211 -20.32 -0.46 -10.38
CA ALA A 211 -20.60 0.55 -11.38
C ALA A 211 -19.34 1.05 -12.12
N PHE A 212 -18.15 0.82 -11.54
CA PHE A 212 -16.87 1.39 -12.00
C PHE A 212 -15.80 0.32 -12.33
N VAL A 213 -15.99 -0.92 -11.88
CA VAL A 213 -15.06 -2.03 -12.09
C VAL A 213 -15.81 -3.34 -12.33
N ASP A 214 -15.27 -4.17 -13.24
CA ASP A 214 -15.82 -5.50 -13.54
C ASP A 214 -15.70 -6.42 -12.30
N ALA A 215 -16.67 -7.31 -12.12
CA ALA A 215 -16.73 -8.19 -10.94
C ALA A 215 -15.53 -9.13 -10.79
N ASP A 216 -14.91 -9.55 -11.90
CA ASP A 216 -13.73 -10.41 -11.93
C ASP A 216 -12.43 -9.67 -11.57
N LYS A 217 -12.50 -8.33 -11.52
CA LYS A 217 -11.39 -7.43 -11.13
C LYS A 217 -11.58 -6.83 -9.74
N LEU A 218 -12.74 -7.01 -9.11
CA LEU A 218 -13.04 -6.50 -7.78
C LEU A 218 -12.61 -7.49 -6.69
N ILE A 219 -11.76 -7.06 -5.78
CA ILE A 219 -11.29 -7.83 -4.63
C ILE A 219 -11.78 -7.15 -3.35
N PRO A 220 -12.71 -7.73 -2.59
CA PRO A 220 -13.11 -7.20 -1.29
C PRO A 220 -11.94 -7.24 -0.30
N SER A 221 -11.77 -6.16 0.47
CA SER A 221 -10.71 -6.04 1.46
C SER A 221 -11.14 -5.13 2.62
N THR A 222 -10.26 -4.96 3.59
CA THR A 222 -10.35 -3.91 4.59
C THR A 222 -9.73 -2.61 4.07
N ASN A 223 -10.11 -1.45 4.62
CA ASN A 223 -9.52 -0.16 4.25
C ASN A 223 -7.99 -0.13 4.43
N CYS A 224 -7.49 -0.79 5.46
CA CYS A 224 -6.07 -0.91 5.79
C CYS A 224 -5.83 -2.21 6.56
N GLY A 225 -4.60 -2.46 7.04
CA GLY A 225 -4.30 -3.61 7.88
C GLY A 225 -5.07 -3.60 9.22
N MET A 226 -5.41 -4.78 9.74
CA MET A 226 -6.21 -4.93 10.96
C MET A 226 -5.38 -5.00 12.25
N ALA A 227 -4.06 -4.77 12.19
CA ALA A 227 -3.17 -4.85 13.34
C ALA A 227 -3.55 -3.97 14.57
N PRO A 228 -4.24 -2.82 14.41
CA PRO A 228 -4.70 -2.03 15.55
C PRO A 228 -5.88 -2.61 16.33
N PHE A 229 -6.58 -3.60 15.78
CA PHE A 229 -7.70 -4.24 16.47
C PHE A 229 -7.19 -5.20 17.56
N PRO A 230 -7.92 -5.29 18.70
CA PRO A 230 -7.60 -6.21 19.79
C PRO A 230 -7.75 -7.68 19.40
#